data_4c1e1e3f42f6707bcac1465c12e10e34
#
_entry.id   4c1e1e3f42f6707bcac1465c12e10e34
#
_cell.length_a   1.000
_cell.length_b   1.000
_cell.length_c   1.000
_cell.angle_alpha   90.00
_cell.angle_beta   90.00
_cell.angle_gamma   90.00
#
_symmetry.space_group_name_H-M   'P 1'
#
loop_
_entity.id
_entity.type
_entity.pdbx_description
1 polymer ?
#
loop_
_entity_poly.entity_id
_entity_poly.type
_entity_poly.pdbx_seq_one_letter_code
_entity_poly.pdbx_strand_id
1 'polypeptide(L)'
;VRPADWQIGATVQHEVLPRVSLEMGYSRRWLQNFTVTDNLAVSPNDIAAYTVAAPGDSRLPDSGGNTVGPLYNLNPNVFGQQNLLIKATNDVGDDTRVFNGVDVTVAVRGAHGLTFSGGTSTGKVTNDWCDIREAVPESYLLNPYCRIESPFLTSFRGLATYIIPRIDVLVSTVYQDKPNIGTDQLGSLGANYIMIFPGATGHNCWDGGA
;
A
#
# COMPACT_ATOMS: atom_id res chain seq x y z
N VAL A 1 7.48 -15.91 18.35
CA VAL A 1 6.42 -14.90 18.18
C VAL A 1 5.51 -15.35 17.06
N ARG A 2 4.19 -15.20 17.22
CA ARG A 2 3.20 -15.59 16.23
C ARG A 2 2.55 -14.30 15.69
N PRO A 3 2.64 -14.02 14.38
CA PRO A 3 1.95 -12.89 13.80
C PRO A 3 0.44 -12.97 14.09
N ALA A 4 -0.17 -11.83 14.36
CA ALA A 4 -1.59 -11.72 14.63
C ALA A 4 -2.15 -10.49 13.92
N ASP A 5 -3.44 -10.54 13.57
CA ASP A 5 -4.16 -9.37 13.11
C ASP A 5 -5.51 -9.26 13.82
N TRP A 6 -5.94 -8.04 13.97
CA TRP A 6 -7.27 -7.71 14.46
C TRP A 6 -8.03 -6.98 13.37
N GLN A 7 -9.26 -7.37 13.17
CA GLN A 7 -10.15 -6.70 12.25
C GLN A 7 -11.46 -6.38 12.94
N ILE A 8 -11.88 -5.13 12.82
CA ILE A 8 -13.19 -4.65 13.25
C ILE A 8 -13.90 -4.10 12.03
N GLY A 9 -15.17 -4.44 11.86
CA GLY A 9 -16.04 -3.89 10.84
C GLY A 9 -17.42 -3.59 11.39
N ALA A 10 -18.02 -2.54 10.87
CA ALA A 10 -19.39 -2.19 11.13
C ALA A 10 -20.08 -1.83 9.80
N THR A 11 -21.26 -2.35 9.60
CA THR A 11 -22.03 -2.15 8.36
C THR A 11 -23.44 -1.74 8.70
N VAL A 12 -23.97 -0.78 7.95
CA VAL A 12 -25.36 -0.35 8.02
C VAL A 12 -25.97 -0.50 6.64
N GLN A 13 -27.09 -1.18 6.56
CA GLN A 13 -27.86 -1.35 5.34
C GLN A 13 -29.25 -0.76 5.51
N HIS A 14 -29.72 -0.02 4.52
CA HIS A 14 -31.03 0.59 4.50
C HIS A 14 -31.66 0.53 3.11
N GLU A 15 -32.94 0.19 3.05
CA GLU A 15 -33.74 0.31 1.83
C GLU A 15 -34.19 1.77 1.70
N VAL A 16 -33.50 2.54 0.86
CA VAL A 16 -33.75 3.98 0.67
C VAL A 16 -34.95 4.27 -0.22
N LEU A 17 -35.27 3.35 -1.13
CA LEU A 17 -36.45 3.35 -1.99
C LEU A 17 -36.90 1.89 -2.20
N PRO A 18 -38.18 1.63 -2.56
CA PRO A 18 -38.62 0.27 -2.87
C PRO A 18 -37.69 -0.37 -3.89
N ARG A 19 -37.12 -1.53 -3.52
CA ARG A 19 -36.17 -2.32 -4.33
C ARG A 19 -34.79 -1.65 -4.54
N VAL A 20 -34.46 -0.60 -3.79
CA VAL A 20 -33.14 0.04 -3.81
C VAL A 20 -32.56 0.02 -2.40
N SER A 21 -31.53 -0.73 -2.19
CA SER A 21 -30.80 -0.77 -0.92
C SER A 21 -29.43 -0.09 -1.03
N LEU A 22 -29.09 0.64 0.01
CA LEU A 22 -27.78 1.23 0.23
C LEU A 22 -27.13 0.54 1.43
N GLU A 23 -25.90 0.12 1.26
CA GLU A 23 -25.07 -0.40 2.33
C GLU A 23 -23.83 0.46 2.47
N MET A 24 -23.49 0.82 3.71
CA MET A 24 -22.28 1.54 4.07
C MET A 24 -21.54 0.77 5.15
N GLY A 25 -20.26 0.50 4.92
CA GLY A 25 -19.41 -0.22 5.83
C GLY A 25 -18.15 0.55 6.17
N TYR A 26 -17.68 0.39 7.39
CA TYR A 26 -16.35 0.80 7.81
C TYR A 26 -15.59 -0.41 8.28
N SER A 27 -14.33 -0.53 7.89
CA SER A 27 -13.42 -1.58 8.33
C SER A 27 -12.09 -1.01 8.78
N ARG A 28 -11.59 -1.55 9.88
CA ARG A 28 -10.24 -1.29 10.37
C ARG A 28 -9.54 -2.60 10.66
N ARG A 29 -8.31 -2.71 10.17
CA ARG A 29 -7.45 -3.86 10.42
C ARG A 29 -6.10 -3.37 10.90
N TRP A 30 -5.55 -4.01 11.93
CA TRP A 30 -4.18 -3.76 12.38
C TRP A 30 -3.47 -5.07 12.64
N LEU A 31 -2.24 -5.09 12.20
CA LEU A 31 -1.36 -6.25 12.30
C LEU A 31 -0.39 -6.06 13.44
N GLN A 32 -0.01 -7.16 14.09
CA GLN A 32 0.83 -7.16 15.28
C GLN A 32 1.78 -8.34 15.29
N ASN A 33 2.75 -8.31 16.21
CA ASN A 33 3.68 -9.40 16.51
C ASN A 33 4.56 -9.77 15.31
N PHE A 34 5.18 -8.77 14.71
CA PHE A 34 6.18 -8.99 13.68
C PHE A 34 7.52 -9.43 14.28
N THR A 35 8.38 -9.90 13.41
CA THR A 35 9.78 -10.15 13.73
C THR A 35 10.67 -9.27 12.86
N VAL A 36 11.80 -8.90 13.39
CA VAL A 36 12.87 -8.19 12.69
C VAL A 36 14.14 -9.00 12.80
N THR A 37 14.93 -9.00 11.76
CA THR A 37 16.27 -9.58 11.76
C THR A 37 17.29 -8.47 11.97
N ASP A 38 18.02 -8.56 13.03
CA ASP A 38 19.06 -7.63 13.44
C ASP A 38 20.44 -8.28 13.15
N ASN A 39 21.31 -7.56 12.47
CA ASN A 39 22.66 -8.01 12.22
C ASN A 39 23.61 -7.40 13.26
N LEU A 40 23.90 -8.13 14.29
CA LEU A 40 24.78 -7.71 15.39
C LEU A 40 26.23 -7.41 14.97
N ALA A 41 26.61 -7.70 13.72
CA ALA A 41 27.91 -7.33 13.17
C ALA A 41 27.93 -5.90 12.61
N VAL A 42 26.78 -5.22 12.54
CA VAL A 42 26.63 -3.85 12.04
C VAL A 42 26.16 -2.97 13.20
N SER A 43 26.84 -1.85 13.38
CA SER A 43 26.46 -0.83 14.37
C SER A 43 25.90 0.42 13.71
N PRO A 44 25.17 1.29 14.43
CA PRO A 44 24.72 2.57 13.90
C PRO A 44 25.83 3.44 13.32
N ASN A 45 27.04 3.32 13.86
CA ASN A 45 28.22 4.08 13.40
C ASN A 45 28.77 3.58 12.05
N ASP A 46 28.35 2.42 11.62
CA ASP A 46 28.74 1.83 10.33
C ASP A 46 27.85 2.29 9.19
N ILE A 47 26.86 3.13 9.47
CA ILE A 47 25.90 3.66 8.51
C ILE A 47 26.08 5.15 8.33
N ALA A 48 26.48 5.55 7.13
CA ALA A 48 26.67 6.95 6.76
C ALA A 48 25.47 7.47 5.97
N ALA A 49 24.93 8.61 6.39
CA ALA A 49 23.89 9.31 5.65
C ALA A 49 24.51 10.19 4.56
N TYR A 50 23.87 10.23 3.40
CA TYR A 50 24.23 11.13 2.31
C TYR A 50 23.00 11.63 1.56
N THR A 51 23.15 12.65 0.74
CA THR A 51 22.10 13.21 -0.09
C THR A 51 22.53 13.25 -1.55
N VAL A 52 21.57 13.22 -2.46
CA VAL A 52 21.79 13.32 -3.91
C VAL A 52 20.90 14.42 -4.45
N ALA A 53 21.44 15.27 -5.34
CA ALA A 53 20.61 16.20 -6.09
C ALA A 53 19.89 15.46 -7.23
N ALA A 54 18.59 15.58 -7.31
CA ALA A 54 17.81 15.06 -8.42
C ALA A 54 18.20 15.78 -9.72
N PRO A 55 18.26 15.06 -10.85
CA PRO A 55 18.51 15.72 -12.13
C PRO A 55 17.37 16.71 -12.45
N GLY A 56 17.69 17.78 -13.17
CA GLY A 56 16.68 18.69 -13.71
C GLY A 56 16.00 18.02 -14.91
N ASP A 57 14.72 17.69 -14.77
CA ASP A 57 13.90 17.10 -15.83
C ASP A 57 12.43 17.46 -15.62
N SER A 58 11.79 17.96 -16.66
CA SER A 58 10.38 18.39 -16.61
C SER A 58 9.39 17.25 -16.31
N ARG A 59 9.81 16.00 -16.43
CA ARG A 59 9.02 14.82 -16.07
C ARG A 59 9.06 14.50 -14.57
N LEU A 60 9.98 15.09 -13.84
CA LEU A 60 10.09 14.92 -12.39
C LEU A 60 9.17 15.93 -11.67
N PRO A 61 8.70 15.60 -10.46
CA PRO A 61 8.02 16.56 -9.61
C PRO A 61 8.87 17.83 -9.45
N ASP A 62 8.22 18.99 -9.53
CA ASP A 62 8.86 20.33 -9.47
C ASP A 62 10.03 20.53 -10.45
N SER A 63 10.00 19.80 -11.59
CA SER A 63 11.05 19.80 -12.62
C SER A 63 12.42 19.28 -12.15
N GLY A 64 12.48 18.58 -11.07
CA GLY A 64 13.71 18.04 -10.51
C GLY A 64 14.59 19.11 -9.83
N GLY A 65 15.87 18.81 -9.65
CA GLY A 65 16.81 19.73 -9.01
C GLY A 65 16.75 19.78 -7.48
N ASN A 66 15.73 19.14 -6.89
CA ASN A 66 15.58 19.03 -5.43
C ASN A 66 16.61 18.06 -4.83
N THR A 67 16.93 18.28 -3.56
CA THR A 67 17.78 17.35 -2.81
C THR A 67 16.98 16.15 -2.32
N VAL A 68 17.49 14.97 -2.64
CA VAL A 68 16.90 13.69 -2.22
C VAL A 68 17.73 13.11 -1.09
N GLY A 69 17.08 12.71 -0.04
CA GLY A 69 17.69 12.08 1.13
C GLY A 69 17.02 12.46 2.45
N PRO A 70 17.58 11.98 3.56
CA PRO A 70 18.83 11.21 3.64
C PRO A 70 18.72 9.82 3.02
N LEU A 71 19.77 9.42 2.31
CA LEU A 71 20.04 8.06 1.89
C LEU A 71 21.15 7.50 2.76
N TYR A 72 21.27 6.19 2.86
CA TYR A 72 22.20 5.57 3.79
C TYR A 72 23.10 4.56 3.06
N ASN A 73 24.35 4.51 3.45
CA ASN A 73 25.33 3.57 2.92
C ASN A 73 26.08 2.89 4.06
N LEU A 74 26.39 1.60 3.86
CA LEU A 74 27.14 0.81 4.82
C LEU A 74 28.64 1.04 4.66
N ASN A 75 29.36 1.10 5.78
CA ASN A 75 30.81 1.17 5.79
C ASN A 75 31.39 -0.07 5.11
N PRO A 76 32.29 0.08 4.12
CA PRO A 76 32.90 -1.04 3.43
C PRO A 76 33.60 -2.07 4.34
N ASN A 77 34.09 -1.65 5.50
CA ASN A 77 34.79 -2.54 6.44
C ASN A 77 33.89 -3.61 7.07
N VAL A 78 32.59 -3.38 7.14
CA VAL A 78 31.60 -4.35 7.67
C VAL A 78 30.76 -4.99 6.56
N PHE A 79 31.07 -4.67 5.31
CA PHE A 79 30.34 -5.19 4.18
C PHE A 79 30.46 -6.73 4.10
N GLY A 80 29.33 -7.42 4.05
CA GLY A 80 29.26 -8.88 4.00
C GLY A 80 29.40 -9.57 5.37
N GLN A 81 29.66 -8.84 6.45
CA GLN A 81 29.67 -9.44 7.78
C GLN A 81 28.24 -9.77 8.24
N GLN A 82 28.03 -10.93 8.81
CA GLN A 82 26.74 -11.41 9.26
C GLN A 82 26.81 -12.05 10.65
N ASN A 83 25.98 -11.55 11.54
CA ASN A 83 25.70 -12.15 12.83
C ASN A 83 24.21 -11.90 13.13
N LEU A 84 23.36 -12.72 12.51
CA LEU A 84 21.92 -12.45 12.46
C LEU A 84 21.20 -12.96 13.71
N LEU A 85 20.41 -12.08 14.31
CA LEU A 85 19.52 -12.38 15.43
C LEU A 85 18.09 -11.98 15.06
N ILE A 86 17.17 -12.94 15.15
CA ILE A 86 15.74 -12.67 14.96
C ILE A 86 15.13 -12.27 16.30
N LYS A 87 14.56 -11.06 16.35
CA LYS A 87 13.89 -10.49 17.52
C LYS A 87 12.42 -10.29 17.24
N ALA A 88 11.57 -10.30 18.26
CA ALA A 88 10.22 -9.77 18.14
C ALA A 88 10.29 -8.23 18.03
N THR A 89 9.48 -7.64 17.16
CA THR A 89 9.44 -6.16 17.04
C THR A 89 9.07 -5.51 18.37
N ASN A 90 8.16 -6.10 19.13
CA ASN A 90 7.74 -5.59 20.43
C ASN A 90 8.88 -5.51 21.47
N ASP A 91 9.97 -6.24 21.27
CA ASP A 91 11.15 -6.18 22.14
C ASP A 91 12.13 -5.08 21.70
N VAL A 92 11.88 -4.48 20.55
CA VAL A 92 12.79 -3.55 19.89
C VAL A 92 12.19 -2.16 19.77
N GLY A 93 10.90 -2.09 19.45
CA GLY A 93 10.16 -0.83 19.26
C GLY A 93 8.77 -1.10 18.67
N ASP A 94 8.05 -0.03 18.39
CA ASP A 94 6.71 -0.11 17.83
C ASP A 94 6.75 -0.35 16.30
N ASP A 95 6.00 -1.34 15.83
CA ASP A 95 5.71 -1.58 14.41
C ASP A 95 4.19 -1.49 14.20
N THR A 96 3.75 -0.38 13.65
CA THR A 96 2.34 -0.11 13.39
C THR A 96 2.01 -0.34 11.92
N ARG A 97 1.07 -1.25 11.65
CA ARG A 97 0.52 -1.49 10.31
C ARG A 97 -0.99 -1.53 10.40
N VAL A 98 -1.60 -0.46 9.89
CA VAL A 98 -3.04 -0.23 10.01
C VAL A 98 -3.65 0.02 8.64
N PHE A 99 -4.75 -0.65 8.36
CA PHE A 99 -5.65 -0.35 7.26
C PHE A 99 -6.95 0.24 7.81
N ASN A 100 -7.45 1.28 7.15
CA ASN A 100 -8.80 1.82 7.37
C ASN A 100 -9.50 1.90 6.01
N GLY A 101 -10.75 1.45 5.97
CA GLY A 101 -11.52 1.44 4.73
C GLY A 101 -13.00 1.76 4.96
N VAL A 102 -13.60 2.35 3.95
CA VAL A 102 -15.04 2.59 3.84
C VAL A 102 -15.54 1.98 2.54
N ASP A 103 -16.60 1.22 2.64
CA ASP A 103 -17.28 0.61 1.52
C ASP A 103 -18.68 1.22 1.40
N VAL A 104 -19.11 1.50 0.17
CA VAL A 104 -20.47 1.93 -0.14
C VAL A 104 -20.98 1.08 -1.28
N THR A 105 -22.09 0.39 -1.07
CA THR A 105 -22.71 -0.50 -2.08
C THR A 105 -24.17 -0.13 -2.28
N VAL A 106 -24.58 -0.06 -3.54
CA VAL A 106 -25.97 0.11 -3.94
C VAL A 106 -26.43 -1.15 -4.65
N ALA A 107 -27.57 -1.67 -4.27
CA ALA A 107 -28.22 -2.77 -4.97
C ALA A 107 -29.63 -2.35 -5.40
N VAL A 108 -29.94 -2.59 -6.68
CA VAL A 108 -31.20 -2.24 -7.31
C VAL A 108 -31.82 -3.48 -7.93
N ARG A 109 -33.12 -3.65 -7.71
CA ARG A 109 -33.93 -4.70 -8.35
C ARG A 109 -35.03 -4.04 -9.17
N GLY A 110 -34.81 -3.91 -10.47
CA GLY A 110 -35.74 -3.32 -11.40
C GLY A 110 -36.79 -4.31 -11.91
N ALA A 111 -37.62 -3.83 -12.82
CA ALA A 111 -38.58 -4.67 -13.56
C ALA A 111 -37.85 -5.52 -14.62
N HIS A 112 -38.51 -6.55 -15.14
CA HIS A 112 -38.01 -7.41 -16.22
C HIS A 112 -36.65 -8.06 -15.94
N GLY A 113 -36.39 -8.46 -14.68
CA GLY A 113 -35.14 -9.10 -14.30
C GLY A 113 -33.92 -8.18 -14.35
N LEU A 114 -34.12 -6.86 -14.42
CA LEU A 114 -33.01 -5.89 -14.25
C LEU A 114 -32.53 -5.96 -12.83
N THR A 115 -31.24 -6.26 -12.65
CA THR A 115 -30.56 -6.12 -11.36
C THR A 115 -29.29 -5.31 -11.56
N PHE A 116 -28.97 -4.53 -10.57
CA PHE A 116 -27.69 -3.82 -10.47
C PHE A 116 -27.16 -3.95 -9.05
N SER A 117 -25.90 -4.26 -8.93
CA SER A 117 -25.17 -4.22 -7.66
C SER A 117 -23.81 -3.61 -7.92
N GLY A 118 -23.50 -2.51 -7.28
CA GLY A 118 -22.24 -1.84 -7.49
C GLY A 118 -21.92 -0.88 -6.36
N GLY A 119 -20.67 -0.49 -6.30
CA GLY A 119 -20.23 0.40 -5.24
C GLY A 119 -18.74 0.75 -5.31
N THR A 120 -18.33 1.40 -4.26
CA THR A 120 -16.97 1.88 -4.07
C THR A 120 -16.37 1.27 -2.81
N SER A 121 -15.07 1.01 -2.86
CA SER A 121 -14.25 0.65 -1.70
C SER A 121 -13.08 1.63 -1.64
N THR A 122 -13.02 2.43 -0.59
CA THR A 122 -11.99 3.45 -0.39
C THR A 122 -11.20 3.13 0.86
N GLY A 123 -9.89 3.00 0.74
CA GLY A 123 -9.05 2.66 1.88
C GLY A 123 -7.70 3.35 1.89
N LYS A 124 -7.09 3.36 3.07
CA LYS A 124 -5.77 3.90 3.36
C LYS A 124 -4.98 2.92 4.21
N VAL A 125 -3.71 2.72 3.83
CA VAL A 125 -2.74 1.95 4.62
C VAL A 125 -1.75 2.91 5.27
N THR A 126 -1.45 2.68 6.53
CA THR A 126 -0.36 3.35 7.27
C THR A 126 0.58 2.27 7.81
N ASN A 127 1.85 2.37 7.46
CA ASN A 127 2.92 1.58 8.02
C ASN A 127 3.90 2.52 8.72
N ASP A 128 4.21 2.25 9.97
CA ASP A 128 5.17 3.00 10.76
C ASP A 128 6.05 2.02 11.55
N TRP A 129 7.34 2.04 11.25
CA TRP A 129 8.37 1.23 11.92
C TRP A 129 9.60 2.08 12.27
N CYS A 130 9.38 3.35 12.58
CA CYS A 130 10.47 4.27 12.87
C CYS A 130 11.30 3.82 14.07
N ASP A 131 10.64 3.32 15.13
CA ASP A 131 11.33 2.82 16.31
C ASP A 131 12.18 1.59 16.00
N ILE A 132 11.65 0.67 15.18
CA ILE A 132 12.41 -0.51 14.73
C ILE A 132 13.65 -0.08 13.94
N ARG A 133 13.51 0.92 13.08
CA ARG A 133 14.61 1.44 12.29
C ARG A 133 15.72 2.02 13.16
N GLU A 134 15.38 2.68 14.24
CA GLU A 134 16.37 3.25 15.16
C GLU A 134 17.15 2.16 15.91
N ALA A 135 16.47 1.08 16.25
CA ALA A 135 17.06 -0.03 17.00
C ALA A 135 17.78 -1.07 16.12
N VAL A 136 17.43 -1.13 14.83
CA VAL A 136 18.00 -2.07 13.86
C VAL A 136 18.56 -1.27 12.68
N PRO A 137 19.82 -0.81 12.80
CA PRO A 137 20.39 0.18 11.89
C PRO A 137 20.49 -0.28 10.43
N GLU A 138 20.66 -1.56 10.17
CA GLU A 138 20.69 -2.07 8.79
C GLU A 138 19.35 -1.90 8.06
N SER A 139 18.26 -1.68 8.78
CA SER A 139 16.97 -1.38 8.18
C SER A 139 16.95 -0.05 7.41
N TYR A 140 17.85 0.88 7.73
CA TYR A 140 18.06 2.11 6.96
C TYR A 140 18.53 1.85 5.52
N LEU A 141 19.29 0.77 5.33
CA LEU A 141 19.81 0.41 4.01
C LEU A 141 18.71 -0.11 3.08
N LEU A 142 17.66 -0.67 3.66
CA LEU A 142 16.54 -1.22 2.90
C LEU A 142 15.53 -0.13 2.50
N ASN A 143 15.26 0.76 3.43
CA ASN A 143 14.29 1.82 3.20
C ASN A 143 14.53 3.02 4.15
N PRO A 144 14.93 4.19 3.64
CA PRO A 144 15.15 5.38 4.46
C PRO A 144 13.85 5.98 5.02
N TYR A 145 12.69 5.60 4.48
CA TYR A 145 11.40 6.06 4.99
C TYR A 145 10.82 5.04 5.94
N CYS A 146 10.75 5.38 7.20
CA CYS A 146 10.20 4.48 8.22
C CYS A 146 8.68 4.60 8.39
N ARG A 147 8.10 5.71 7.95
CA ARG A 147 6.67 5.91 7.96
C ARG A 147 6.13 6.11 6.54
N ILE A 148 5.22 5.25 6.17
CA ILE A 148 4.61 5.26 4.85
C ILE A 148 3.10 5.31 5.01
N GLU A 149 2.49 6.31 4.42
CA GLU A 149 1.04 6.44 4.34
C GLU A 149 0.62 6.44 2.87
N SER A 150 -0.22 5.48 2.50
CA SER A 150 -0.85 5.56 1.18
C SER A 150 -1.86 6.72 1.14
N PRO A 151 -2.10 7.33 -0.02
CA PRO A 151 -3.29 8.14 -0.19
C PRO A 151 -4.54 7.27 -0.01
N PHE A 152 -5.71 7.88 0.11
CA PHE A 152 -6.96 7.14 -0.02
C PHE A 152 -7.11 6.63 -1.45
N LEU A 153 -7.21 5.32 -1.58
CA LEU A 153 -7.34 4.64 -2.86
C LEU A 153 -8.77 4.13 -2.99
N THR A 154 -9.42 4.52 -4.06
CA THR A 154 -10.82 4.16 -4.32
C THR A 154 -10.91 3.21 -5.49
N SER A 155 -11.51 2.07 -5.27
CA SER A 155 -11.88 1.12 -6.33
C SER A 155 -13.38 1.18 -6.58
N PHE A 156 -13.79 0.96 -7.83
CA PHE A 156 -15.17 0.86 -8.25
C PHE A 156 -15.45 -0.55 -8.79
N ARG A 157 -16.62 -1.06 -8.48
CA ARG A 157 -17.09 -2.33 -9.06
C ARG A 157 -18.59 -2.29 -9.25
N GLY A 158 -19.05 -2.93 -10.31
CA GLY A 158 -20.45 -3.02 -10.64
C GLY A 158 -20.77 -4.29 -11.42
N LEU A 159 -21.91 -4.84 -11.14
CA LEU A 159 -22.53 -5.93 -11.88
C LEU A 159 -23.95 -5.50 -12.26
N ALA A 160 -24.29 -5.61 -13.52
CA ALA A 160 -25.65 -5.43 -13.98
C ALA A 160 -26.12 -6.67 -14.75
N THR A 161 -27.37 -7.05 -14.56
CA THR A 161 -28.01 -8.12 -15.33
C THR A 161 -29.36 -7.64 -15.86
N TYR A 162 -29.73 -8.13 -17.01
CA TYR A 162 -31.04 -7.84 -17.62
C TYR A 162 -31.53 -9.03 -18.44
N ILE A 163 -32.79 -9.38 -18.26
CA ILE A 163 -33.45 -10.39 -19.06
C ILE A 163 -34.21 -9.68 -20.18
N ILE A 164 -33.82 -9.95 -21.42
CA ILE A 164 -34.53 -9.40 -22.59
C ILE A 164 -35.91 -10.06 -22.70
N PRO A 165 -36.99 -9.28 -22.49
CA PRO A 165 -38.33 -9.83 -22.65
C PRO A 165 -38.56 -10.33 -24.08
N ARG A 166 -39.34 -11.36 -24.28
CA ARG A 166 -39.67 -12.03 -25.52
C ARG A 166 -38.73 -13.14 -25.96
N ILE A 167 -37.45 -13.04 -25.71
CA ILE A 167 -36.46 -14.05 -26.12
C ILE A 167 -35.81 -14.76 -24.93
N ASP A 168 -36.12 -14.31 -23.71
CA ASP A 168 -35.64 -14.86 -22.44
C ASP A 168 -34.09 -15.00 -22.36
N VAL A 169 -33.37 -14.09 -23.01
CA VAL A 169 -31.91 -14.06 -22.96
C VAL A 169 -31.46 -13.18 -21.80
N LEU A 170 -30.65 -13.74 -20.92
CA LEU A 170 -29.99 -13.02 -19.84
C LEU A 170 -28.70 -12.39 -20.38
N VAL A 171 -28.60 -11.09 -20.26
CA VAL A 171 -27.38 -10.33 -20.52
C VAL A 171 -26.80 -9.85 -19.19
N SER A 172 -25.51 -10.04 -18.98
CA SER A 172 -24.82 -9.55 -17.81
C SER A 172 -23.55 -8.77 -18.18
N THR A 173 -23.23 -7.75 -17.39
CA THR A 173 -22.00 -6.97 -17.53
C THR A 173 -21.38 -6.76 -16.18
N VAL A 174 -20.03 -6.80 -16.15
CA VAL A 174 -19.22 -6.50 -14.97
C VAL A 174 -18.31 -5.34 -15.31
N TYR A 175 -18.29 -4.35 -14.43
CA TYR A 175 -17.33 -3.26 -14.46
C TYR A 175 -16.43 -3.32 -13.23
N GLN A 176 -15.14 -3.13 -13.41
CA GLN A 176 -14.19 -3.02 -12.33
C GLN A 176 -13.11 -2.00 -12.68
N ASP A 177 -12.92 -1.06 -11.79
CA ASP A 177 -11.82 -0.10 -11.82
C ASP A 177 -11.09 -0.18 -10.48
N LYS A 178 -9.77 -0.32 -10.55
CA LYS A 178 -8.89 -0.35 -9.38
C LYS A 178 -7.75 0.62 -9.58
N PRO A 179 -7.40 1.40 -8.57
CA PRO A 179 -6.19 2.19 -8.63
C PRO A 179 -5.01 1.24 -8.85
N ASN A 180 -4.22 1.53 -9.85
CA ASN A 180 -2.99 0.77 -10.09
C ASN A 180 -1.95 1.21 -9.07
N ILE A 181 -1.85 0.44 -8.00
CA ILE A 181 -0.66 0.47 -7.17
C ILE A 181 0.20 -0.64 -7.73
N GLY A 182 1.29 -0.30 -8.40
CA GLY A 182 2.23 -1.33 -8.86
C GLY A 182 2.52 -2.29 -7.71
N THR A 183 2.45 -3.56 -7.99
CA THR A 183 2.63 -4.62 -6.99
C THR A 183 3.97 -4.52 -6.28
N ASP A 184 4.94 -3.95 -6.92
CA ASP A 184 6.29 -3.68 -6.46
C ASP A 184 6.31 -2.61 -5.35
N GLN A 185 5.27 -1.82 -5.26
CA GLN A 185 5.16 -0.70 -4.32
C GLN A 185 4.60 -1.09 -2.96
N LEU A 186 4.02 -2.28 -2.85
CA LEU A 186 3.52 -2.78 -1.56
C LEU A 186 4.64 -3.31 -0.66
N GLY A 187 5.75 -3.70 -1.24
CA GLY A 187 6.92 -4.19 -0.51
C GLY A 187 8.03 -3.15 -0.36
N SER A 188 8.07 -2.21 -1.25
CA SER A 188 9.03 -1.11 -1.24
C SER A 188 8.28 0.13 -1.68
N LEU A 189 8.70 1.28 -1.24
CA LEU A 189 8.27 2.59 -1.77
C LEU A 189 8.67 2.75 -3.23
N GLY A 190 8.62 1.70 -3.95
CA GLY A 190 9.30 1.44 -5.18
C GLY A 190 9.15 2.55 -6.18
N ALA A 191 7.95 3.03 -6.42
CA ALA A 191 7.75 3.94 -7.53
C ALA A 191 8.43 5.30 -7.36
N ASN A 192 8.21 5.92 -6.24
CA ASN A 192 8.83 7.24 -5.99
C ASN A 192 10.33 7.14 -5.70
N TYR A 193 10.77 5.95 -5.34
CA TYR A 193 12.13 5.70 -4.94
C TYR A 193 13.05 5.41 -6.12
N ILE A 194 12.57 4.64 -7.07
CA ILE A 194 13.33 4.27 -8.27
C ILE A 194 13.49 5.45 -9.21
N MET A 195 12.55 6.38 -9.19
CA MET A 195 12.62 7.58 -9.99
C MET A 195 13.78 8.52 -9.65
N ILE A 196 14.32 8.36 -8.47
CA ILE A 196 15.33 9.28 -7.92
C ILE A 196 16.74 8.82 -8.24
N PHE A 197 16.93 7.56 -8.63
CA PHE A 197 18.25 7.03 -8.94
C PHE A 197 18.55 7.09 -10.44
N PRO A 198 19.42 8.02 -10.89
CA PRO A 198 19.91 8.01 -12.26
C PRO A 198 20.68 6.71 -12.50
N GLY A 199 20.27 5.96 -13.51
CA GLY A 199 20.96 4.71 -13.88
C GLY A 199 20.35 3.43 -13.34
N ALA A 200 19.22 3.49 -12.67
CA ALA A 200 18.42 2.28 -12.48
C ALA A 200 17.95 1.79 -13.86
N THR A 201 18.64 0.79 -14.37
CA THR A 201 18.29 0.10 -15.62
C THR A 201 17.16 -0.90 -15.40
N GLY A 202 16.31 -0.67 -14.45
CA GLY A 202 15.15 -1.49 -14.19
C GLY A 202 13.93 -0.91 -14.85
N HIS A 203 13.01 -1.76 -15.21
CA HIS A 203 11.65 -1.36 -15.47
C HIS A 203 11.12 -0.74 -14.21
N ASN A 204 11.22 0.53 -14.14
CA ASN A 204 10.67 1.31 -13.07
C ASN A 204 9.21 1.58 -13.39
N CYS A 205 8.50 2.04 -12.45
CA CYS A 205 7.08 2.35 -12.56
C CYS A 205 6.77 3.43 -13.61
N TRP A 206 7.78 3.98 -14.22
CA TRP A 206 7.70 4.90 -15.33
C TRP A 206 7.50 4.21 -16.66
N ASP A 207 8.05 3.02 -16.81
CA ASP A 207 7.95 2.30 -18.07
C ASP A 207 6.56 1.68 -18.27
N GLY A 208 5.75 1.71 -17.25
CA GLY A 208 4.34 1.32 -17.34
C GLY A 208 3.45 2.30 -18.11
N GLY A 209 4.03 3.30 -18.72
CA GLY A 209 3.36 4.27 -19.57
C GLY A 209 3.81 4.25 -21.02
N ALA A 210 4.60 3.28 -21.42
CA ALA A 210 5.01 3.11 -22.81
C ALA A 210 4.30 1.94 -23.48
#